data_248a92541351b816625ffe6c23f81f1f
#
_entry.id   248a92541351b816625ffe6c23f81f1f
#
_cell.length_a   1.000
_cell.length_b   1.000
_cell.length_c   1.000
_cell.angle_alpha   90.00
_cell.angle_beta   90.00
_cell.angle_gamma   90.00
#
_symmetry.space_group_name_H-M   'P 1'
#
loop_
_entity.id
_entity.type
_entity.pdbx_description
1 polymer ?
#
loop_
_entity_poly.entity_id
_entity_poly.type
_entity_poly.pdbx_seq_one_letter_code
_entity_poly.pdbx_strand_id
1 'polypeptide(L)'
;TFIDHAKPHCTSRELYKGILSGKARAVFNGKIVVRLDAQKTDAMQTNKNLLLSEEGRVDTKPELEIFANDVKCKHGATVGQLDKEALFYLRSRGIPERESRRLLIQAFANQALAGLPIESIREGVTELLLARLVGN
;
A
#
# COMPACT_ATOMS: atom_id res chain seq x y z
N THR A 1 -9.43 8.57 3.52
CA THR A 1 -10.06 8.50 2.19
C THR A 1 -11.54 8.19 2.31
N PHE A 2 -12.32 8.62 1.32
CA PHE A 2 -13.74 8.34 1.23
C PHE A 2 -14.14 8.15 -0.23
N ILE A 3 -14.79 7.02 -0.53
CA ILE A 3 -15.38 6.73 -1.85
C ILE A 3 -16.86 6.41 -1.67
N ASP A 4 -17.72 7.08 -2.45
CA ASP A 4 -19.15 6.88 -2.47
C ASP A 4 -19.60 6.36 -3.83
N HIS A 5 -19.99 5.10 -3.88
CA HIS A 5 -20.59 4.48 -5.06
C HIS A 5 -22.10 4.70 -5.03
N ALA A 6 -22.59 5.64 -5.85
CA ALA A 6 -23.98 6.07 -5.88
C ALA A 6 -24.78 5.52 -7.07
N LYS A 7 -24.10 4.90 -8.05
CA LYS A 7 -24.71 4.38 -9.29
C LYS A 7 -24.28 2.94 -9.54
N PRO A 8 -25.07 2.14 -10.26
CA PRO A 8 -24.72 0.77 -10.58
C PRO A 8 -23.48 0.67 -11.51
N HIS A 9 -22.86 -0.52 -11.52
CA HIS A 9 -21.70 -0.87 -12.35
C HIS A 9 -20.44 0.00 -12.11
N CYS A 10 -20.29 0.55 -10.91
CA CYS A 10 -19.10 1.32 -10.55
C CYS A 10 -17.92 0.42 -10.17
N THR A 11 -16.70 0.93 -10.40
CA THR A 11 -15.47 0.23 -10.01
C THR A 11 -14.55 1.18 -9.25
N SER A 12 -13.94 0.71 -8.17
CA SER A 12 -12.85 1.41 -7.49
C SER A 12 -11.72 0.48 -7.08
N ARG A 13 -10.49 0.99 -7.17
CA ARG A 13 -9.27 0.29 -6.74
C ARG A 13 -8.42 1.27 -5.95
N GLU A 14 -8.41 1.12 -4.64
CA GLU A 14 -7.54 1.89 -3.75
C GLU A 14 -6.36 1.06 -3.31
N LEU A 15 -5.15 1.57 -3.50
CA LEU A 15 -3.93 1.00 -2.98
C LEU A 15 -3.14 2.07 -2.23
N TYR A 16 -3.09 1.96 -0.92
CA TYR A 16 -2.24 2.79 -0.06
C TYR A 16 -1.09 1.97 0.49
N LYS A 17 0.12 2.48 0.36
CA LYS A 17 1.32 1.88 0.91
C LYS A 17 2.07 2.86 1.79
N GLY A 18 2.34 2.46 3.03
CA GLY A 18 3.16 3.20 3.98
C GLY A 18 4.52 2.54 4.18
N ILE A 19 5.58 3.34 4.25
CA ILE A 19 6.93 2.91 4.65
C ILE A 19 7.33 3.80 5.80
N LEU A 20 7.54 3.20 6.99
CA LEU A 20 7.78 3.94 8.21
C LEU A 20 9.12 3.54 8.82
N SER A 21 9.90 4.54 9.25
CA SER A 21 11.18 4.36 9.93
C SER A 21 11.24 5.14 11.25
N GLY A 22 12.16 4.75 12.14
CA GLY A 22 12.34 5.39 13.43
C GLY A 22 11.07 5.30 14.29
N LYS A 23 10.66 6.42 14.86
CA LYS A 23 9.46 6.58 15.71
C LYS A 23 8.23 7.08 14.93
N ALA A 24 8.24 6.93 13.61
CA ALA A 24 7.13 7.42 12.78
C ALA A 24 5.81 6.75 13.14
N ARG A 25 4.74 7.55 13.14
CA ARG A 25 3.37 7.06 13.31
C ARG A 25 2.54 7.47 12.11
N ALA A 26 1.82 6.51 11.52
CA ALA A 26 0.85 6.76 10.46
C ALA A 26 -0.55 6.34 10.90
N VAL A 27 -1.55 7.03 10.37
CA VAL A 27 -2.96 6.68 10.52
C VAL A 27 -3.55 6.56 9.12
N PHE A 28 -4.17 5.42 8.84
CA PHE A 28 -4.98 5.23 7.64
C PHE A 28 -6.42 5.04 8.05
N ASN A 29 -7.30 5.91 7.55
CA ASN A 29 -8.74 5.77 7.68
C ASN A 29 -9.35 5.86 6.28
N GLY A 30 -9.88 4.75 5.81
CA GLY A 30 -10.45 4.62 4.47
C GLY A 30 -11.84 4.04 4.53
N LYS A 31 -12.83 4.77 3.97
CA LYS A 31 -14.23 4.36 3.96
C LYS A 31 -14.73 4.26 2.52
N ILE A 32 -15.36 3.13 2.20
CA ILE A 32 -16.13 2.96 0.96
C ILE A 32 -17.59 2.76 1.32
N VAL A 33 -18.45 3.57 0.74
CA VAL A 33 -19.91 3.45 0.84
C VAL A 33 -20.45 2.95 -0.50
N VAL A 34 -21.30 1.93 -0.45
CA VAL A 34 -22.01 1.41 -1.64
C VAL A 34 -23.50 1.56 -1.40
N ARG A 35 -24.13 2.52 -2.06
CA ARG A 35 -25.54 2.84 -1.87
C ARG A 35 -26.44 1.72 -2.41
N LEU A 36 -27.69 1.70 -1.97
CA LEU A 36 -28.66 0.65 -2.34
C LEU A 36 -28.78 0.45 -3.86
N ASP A 37 -28.80 1.55 -4.62
CA ASP A 37 -28.91 1.51 -6.08
C ASP A 37 -27.60 1.19 -6.79
N ALA A 38 -26.47 1.17 -6.08
CA ALA A 38 -25.14 0.92 -6.66
C ALA A 38 -24.87 -0.58 -6.86
N GLN A 39 -25.83 -1.29 -7.44
CA GLN A 39 -25.69 -2.71 -7.75
C GLN A 39 -24.56 -2.98 -8.75
N LYS A 40 -23.96 -4.17 -8.73
CA LYS A 40 -22.84 -4.57 -9.60
C LYS A 40 -21.56 -3.75 -9.37
N THR A 41 -21.45 -3.05 -8.25
CA THR A 41 -20.21 -2.38 -7.86
C THR A 41 -19.10 -3.40 -7.58
N ASP A 42 -17.90 -3.12 -8.10
CA ASP A 42 -16.68 -3.87 -7.80
C ASP A 42 -15.65 -2.95 -7.16
N ALA A 43 -15.56 -2.98 -5.84
CA ALA A 43 -14.71 -2.09 -5.05
C ALA A 43 -13.64 -2.87 -4.29
N MET A 44 -12.40 -2.37 -4.33
CA MET A 44 -11.30 -2.95 -3.58
C MET A 44 -10.47 -1.84 -2.92
N GLN A 45 -10.30 -1.94 -1.60
CA GLN A 45 -9.43 -1.06 -0.82
C GLN A 45 -8.32 -1.89 -0.18
N THR A 46 -7.08 -1.48 -0.41
CA THR A 46 -5.90 -2.16 0.14
C THR A 46 -4.98 -1.15 0.81
N ASN A 47 -4.67 -1.37 2.08
CA ASN A 47 -3.66 -0.62 2.82
C ASN A 47 -2.54 -1.57 3.26
N LYS A 48 -1.33 -1.36 2.77
CA LYS A 48 -0.14 -2.16 3.13
C LYS A 48 0.91 -1.27 3.74
N ASN A 49 1.42 -1.64 4.90
CA ASN A 49 2.40 -0.85 5.63
C ASN A 49 3.63 -1.69 5.97
N LEU A 50 4.80 -1.12 5.70
CA LEU A 50 6.11 -1.70 5.97
C LEU A 50 6.78 -0.89 7.07
N LEU A 51 7.04 -1.52 8.21
CA LEU A 51 7.78 -0.95 9.31
C LEU A 51 9.26 -1.32 9.18
N LEU A 52 10.11 -0.32 9.10
CA LEU A 52 11.57 -0.48 9.03
C LEU A 52 12.24 -0.48 10.41
N SER A 53 11.48 -0.17 11.46
CA SER A 53 11.92 -0.09 12.84
C SER A 53 10.85 -0.64 13.80
N GLU A 54 11.25 -1.06 14.99
CA GLU A 54 10.36 -1.59 16.02
C GLU A 54 9.49 -0.50 16.68
N GLU A 55 9.95 0.74 16.68
CA GLU A 55 9.22 1.87 17.28
C GLU A 55 8.18 2.49 16.33
N GLY A 56 8.24 2.17 15.03
CA GLY A 56 7.26 2.61 14.04
C GLY A 56 5.88 2.03 14.31
N ARG A 57 4.83 2.84 14.12
CA ARG A 57 3.43 2.43 14.39
C ARG A 57 2.50 2.83 13.26
N VAL A 58 1.52 1.98 12.99
CA VAL A 58 0.45 2.25 12.04
C VAL A 58 -0.88 1.89 12.68
N ASP A 59 -1.79 2.84 12.70
CA ASP A 59 -3.20 2.62 13.00
C ASP A 59 -3.97 2.57 11.66
N THR A 60 -4.53 1.43 11.32
CA THR A 60 -5.24 1.25 10.04
C THR A 60 -6.69 0.85 10.29
N LYS A 61 -7.62 1.61 9.70
CA LYS A 61 -9.06 1.41 9.81
C LYS A 61 -9.71 1.46 8.42
N PRO A 62 -9.71 0.35 7.67
CA PRO A 62 -10.50 0.24 6.46
C PRO A 62 -11.96 -0.08 6.82
N GLU A 63 -12.90 0.65 6.23
CA GLU A 63 -14.34 0.50 6.47
C GLU A 63 -15.09 0.27 5.15
N LEU A 64 -16.06 -0.63 5.15
CA LEU A 64 -17.04 -0.85 4.09
C LEU A 64 -18.45 -0.70 4.65
N GLU A 65 -19.23 0.20 4.08
CA GLU A 65 -20.68 0.30 4.31
C GLU A 65 -21.41 -0.08 3.03
N ILE A 66 -22.01 -1.25 3.00
CA ILE A 66 -22.61 -1.83 1.80
C ILE A 66 -24.10 -1.97 2.02
N PHE A 67 -24.91 -1.23 1.26
CA PHE A 67 -26.36 -1.29 1.27
C PHE A 67 -26.92 -2.08 0.07
N ALA A 68 -26.13 -2.25 -1.00
CA ALA A 68 -26.49 -3.07 -2.15
C ALA A 68 -26.17 -4.55 -1.89
N ASN A 69 -26.92 -5.47 -2.51
CA ASN A 69 -26.79 -6.92 -2.25
C ASN A 69 -26.07 -7.69 -3.37
N ASP A 70 -25.91 -7.12 -4.55
CA ASP A 70 -25.23 -7.75 -5.69
C ASP A 70 -23.97 -6.96 -6.06
N VAL A 71 -22.91 -7.16 -5.27
CA VAL A 71 -21.64 -6.43 -5.38
C VAL A 71 -20.45 -7.31 -5.08
N LYS A 72 -19.26 -6.86 -5.49
CA LYS A 72 -17.96 -7.46 -5.17
C LYS A 72 -17.10 -6.44 -4.43
N CYS A 73 -17.24 -6.38 -3.12
CA CYS A 73 -16.52 -5.41 -2.32
C CYS A 73 -15.56 -6.11 -1.36
N LYS A 74 -14.31 -5.64 -1.33
CA LYS A 74 -13.25 -6.20 -0.49
C LYS A 74 -12.41 -5.07 0.10
N HIS A 75 -11.97 -5.28 1.32
CA HIS A 75 -10.91 -4.48 1.90
C HIS A 75 -9.84 -5.37 2.56
N GLY A 76 -8.64 -4.84 2.72
CA GLY A 76 -7.58 -5.51 3.44
C GLY A 76 -6.55 -4.52 3.96
N ALA A 77 -6.02 -4.80 5.14
CA ALA A 77 -4.90 -4.06 5.70
C ALA A 77 -3.82 -5.03 6.18
N THR A 78 -2.57 -4.66 5.94
CA THR A 78 -1.42 -5.39 6.46
C THR A 78 -0.41 -4.42 7.05
N VAL A 79 0.17 -4.81 8.18
CA VAL A 79 1.31 -4.15 8.81
C VAL A 79 2.36 -5.21 9.04
N GLY A 80 3.55 -5.01 8.50
CA GLY A 80 4.63 -5.99 8.62
C GLY A 80 6.01 -5.34 8.56
N GLN A 81 7.02 -6.17 8.70
CA GLN A 81 8.43 -5.81 8.56
C GLN A 81 9.00 -6.40 7.27
N LEU A 82 10.27 -6.10 6.96
CA LEU A 82 10.96 -6.75 5.85
C LEU A 82 11.00 -8.27 6.08
N ASP A 83 10.72 -9.01 5.02
CA ASP A 83 10.79 -10.46 5.03
C ASP A 83 12.22 -10.92 5.31
N LYS A 84 12.38 -11.63 6.43
CA LYS A 84 13.69 -12.11 6.90
C LYS A 84 14.26 -13.20 5.99
N GLU A 85 13.41 -14.03 5.38
CA GLU A 85 13.84 -15.08 4.47
C GLU A 85 14.34 -14.47 3.16
N ALA A 86 13.61 -13.50 2.60
CA ALA A 86 14.03 -12.77 1.42
C ALA A 86 15.35 -12.00 1.67
N LEU A 87 15.48 -11.37 2.84
CA LEU A 87 16.73 -10.69 3.22
C LEU A 87 17.90 -11.68 3.34
N PHE A 88 17.69 -12.83 3.99
CA PHE A 88 18.68 -13.89 4.08
C PHE A 88 19.09 -14.42 2.71
N TYR A 89 18.11 -14.66 1.83
CA TYR A 89 18.36 -15.14 0.46
C TYR A 89 19.26 -14.17 -0.33
N LEU A 90 18.96 -12.87 -0.33
CA LEU A 90 19.79 -11.88 -1.01
C LEU A 90 21.21 -11.84 -0.46
N ARG A 91 21.37 -11.89 0.86
CA ARG A 91 22.68 -11.93 1.53
C ARG A 91 23.48 -13.20 1.20
N SER A 92 22.83 -14.34 1.12
CA SER A 92 23.47 -15.60 0.73
C SER A 92 23.98 -15.60 -0.71
N ARG A 93 23.47 -14.68 -1.55
CA ARG A 93 23.95 -14.41 -2.91
C ARG A 93 25.04 -13.35 -2.99
N GLY A 94 25.55 -12.90 -1.85
CA GLY A 94 26.64 -11.95 -1.76
C GLY A 94 26.23 -10.47 -1.82
N ILE A 95 24.92 -10.17 -1.78
CA ILE A 95 24.44 -8.79 -1.73
C ILE A 95 24.56 -8.27 -0.30
N PRO A 96 25.27 -7.15 -0.04
CA PRO A 96 25.38 -6.57 1.28
C PRO A 96 24.03 -6.29 1.92
N GLU A 97 23.95 -6.37 3.25
CA GLU A 97 22.66 -6.21 3.97
C GLU A 97 21.95 -4.90 3.66
N ARG A 98 22.69 -3.79 3.63
CA ARG A 98 22.15 -2.46 3.29
C ARG A 98 21.49 -2.46 1.92
N GLU A 99 22.14 -3.04 0.93
CA GLU A 99 21.63 -3.14 -0.43
C GLU A 99 20.43 -4.10 -0.54
N SER A 100 20.49 -5.23 0.15
CA SER A 100 19.38 -6.18 0.23
C SER A 100 18.13 -5.54 0.81
N ARG A 101 18.27 -4.78 1.89
CA ARG A 101 17.15 -4.01 2.48
C ARG A 101 16.60 -2.98 1.49
N ARG A 102 17.48 -2.23 0.82
CA ARG A 102 17.11 -1.24 -0.19
C ARG A 102 16.28 -1.85 -1.32
N LEU A 103 16.71 -2.99 -1.85
CA LEU A 103 16.00 -3.71 -2.90
C LEU A 103 14.60 -4.15 -2.47
N LEU A 104 14.46 -4.70 -1.26
CA LEU A 104 13.16 -5.14 -0.75
C LEU A 104 12.20 -3.97 -0.51
N ILE A 105 12.70 -2.85 0.00
CA ILE A 105 11.90 -1.64 0.21
C ILE A 105 11.45 -1.06 -1.14
N GLN A 106 12.36 -1.00 -2.10
CA GLN A 106 12.04 -0.54 -3.46
C GLN A 106 10.99 -1.44 -4.14
N ALA A 107 11.14 -2.76 -4.02
CA ALA A 107 10.16 -3.71 -4.54
C ALA A 107 8.77 -3.51 -3.91
N PHE A 108 8.73 -3.26 -2.60
CA PHE A 108 7.47 -2.93 -1.92
C PHE A 108 6.85 -1.64 -2.47
N ALA A 109 7.64 -0.57 -2.63
CA ALA A 109 7.15 0.72 -3.15
C ALA A 109 6.69 0.64 -4.61
N ASN A 110 7.44 -0.07 -5.45
CA ASN A 110 7.16 -0.20 -6.88
C ASN A 110 5.78 -0.78 -7.19
N GLN A 111 5.20 -1.59 -6.29
CA GLN A 111 3.83 -2.08 -6.48
C GLN A 111 2.78 -0.95 -6.52
N ALA A 112 3.01 0.18 -5.82
CA ALA A 112 2.13 1.34 -5.91
C ALA A 112 2.39 2.16 -7.19
N LEU A 113 3.65 2.21 -7.62
CA LEU A 113 4.07 2.97 -8.80
C LEU A 113 3.73 2.26 -10.12
N ALA A 114 3.56 0.94 -10.10
CA ALA A 114 3.21 0.16 -11.29
C ALA A 114 1.89 0.59 -11.95
N GLY A 115 0.98 1.19 -11.16
CA GLY A 115 -0.29 1.74 -11.66
C GLY A 115 -0.18 3.12 -12.34
N LEU A 116 0.99 3.77 -12.31
CA LEU A 116 1.19 5.06 -12.94
C LEU A 116 1.47 4.89 -14.45
N PRO A 117 0.60 5.41 -15.33
CA PRO A 117 0.74 5.20 -16.78
C PRO A 117 1.83 6.07 -17.41
N ILE A 118 2.25 7.16 -16.75
CA ILE A 118 3.23 8.12 -17.27
C ILE A 118 4.61 7.75 -16.74
N GLU A 119 5.49 7.32 -17.63
CA GLU A 119 6.83 6.81 -17.28
C GLU A 119 7.72 7.85 -16.59
N SER A 120 7.77 9.07 -17.11
CA SER A 120 8.57 10.15 -16.50
C SER A 120 8.14 10.51 -15.08
N ILE A 121 6.84 10.41 -14.75
CA ILE A 121 6.35 10.61 -13.39
C ILE A 121 6.77 9.43 -12.51
N ARG A 122 6.65 8.21 -13.01
CA ARG A 122 7.05 7.00 -12.29
C ARG A 122 8.55 7.01 -11.96
N GLU A 123 9.40 7.40 -12.91
CA GLU A 123 10.84 7.55 -12.71
C GLU A 123 11.15 8.63 -11.68
N GLY A 124 10.61 9.84 -11.81
CA GLY A 124 10.83 10.92 -10.86
C GLY A 124 10.39 10.59 -9.44
N VAL A 125 9.23 9.92 -9.27
CA VAL A 125 8.79 9.46 -7.94
C VAL A 125 9.71 8.37 -7.39
N THR A 126 10.20 7.47 -8.24
CA THR A 126 11.14 6.42 -7.83
C THR A 126 12.45 7.02 -7.34
N GLU A 127 13.00 8.01 -8.04
CA GLU A 127 14.22 8.72 -7.63
C GLU A 127 14.06 9.43 -6.29
N LEU A 128 12.94 10.14 -6.09
CA LEU A 128 12.62 10.81 -4.82
C LEU A 128 12.51 9.81 -3.66
N LEU A 129 11.92 8.65 -3.91
CA LEU A 129 11.79 7.56 -2.93
C LEU A 129 13.17 7.01 -2.55
N LEU A 130 14.00 6.70 -3.55
CA LEU A 130 15.35 6.19 -3.33
C LEU A 130 16.23 7.18 -2.58
N ALA A 131 16.15 8.47 -2.90
CA ALA A 131 16.89 9.52 -2.21
C ALA A 131 16.55 9.58 -0.71
N ARG A 132 15.27 9.42 -0.35
CA ARG A 132 14.83 9.36 1.05
C ARG A 132 15.24 8.08 1.78
N LEU A 133 15.32 6.96 1.09
CA LEU A 133 15.68 5.67 1.68
C LEU A 133 17.19 5.51 1.91
N VAL A 134 18.02 6.26 1.15
CA VAL A 134 19.50 6.23 1.28
C VAL A 134 19.99 7.18 2.38
N GLY A 135 19.17 8.15 2.78
CA GLY A 135 19.50 9.16 3.79
C GLY A 135 19.25 8.75 5.26
N ASN A 136 18.80 7.52 5.50
CA ASN A 136 18.53 6.99 6.86
C ASN A 136 19.36 5.75 7.17
#